data_4b747b21300fef4b20eaeacf0c3d1da6
#
_entry.id   4b747b21300fef4b20eaeacf0c3d1da6
#
_cell.length_a   1.000
_cell.length_b   1.000
_cell.length_c   1.000
_cell.angle_alpha   90.00
_cell.angle_beta   90.00
_cell.angle_gamma   90.00
#
_symmetry.space_group_name_H-M   'P 1'
#
loop_
_entity.id
_entity.type
_entity.pdbx_description
1 polymer ?
#
loop_
_entity_poly.entity_id
_entity_poly.type
_entity_poly.pdbx_seq_one_letter_code
_entity_poly.pdbx_strand_id
1 'polypeptide(L)'
;FGYTNVEEVQAVEIDIQKNDNFKGDEVKYEFIDLATELQGQLNLDLDGNITIKKGNTIPVGQYTVQVMATNTKGSETATFTLKIIENPNYFTFFRYGNNLNLQPIENYADQFRIAAGAKLNTVKPTPVSTDASGGLKSLKWEVELKHNPNNTKATIDATTGQITITGLKAGQCGMVMVTATAGEGKTAVSVSQPVFFHFSTLSDNNVQLEYTPFVFQVNPMKGGVSEAPSLGTAIDKSTFRLD
;
A
#
# COMPACT_ATOMS: atom_id res chain seq x y z
N PHE A 1 11.70 20.51 -29.91
CA PHE A 1 11.37 20.41 -28.48
C PHE A 1 12.18 19.29 -27.83
N GLY A 2 12.23 19.22 -26.55
CA GLY A 2 12.98 18.18 -25.85
C GLY A 2 12.78 18.23 -24.35
N TYR A 3 13.51 17.37 -23.67
CA TYR A 3 13.54 17.26 -22.21
C TYR A 3 14.99 17.16 -21.74
N THR A 4 15.23 17.59 -20.52
CA THR A 4 16.54 17.39 -19.88
C THR A 4 16.56 15.99 -19.25
N ASN A 5 17.72 15.31 -19.31
CA ASN A 5 17.94 14.06 -18.58
C ASN A 5 17.74 14.27 -17.07
N VAL A 6 17.14 13.31 -16.43
CA VAL A 6 16.82 13.35 -15.01
C VAL A 6 17.49 12.20 -14.28
N GLU A 7 18.10 12.49 -13.13
CA GLU A 7 18.53 11.51 -12.14
C GLU A 7 17.87 11.83 -10.80
N GLU A 8 17.16 10.86 -10.24
CA GLU A 8 16.45 11.05 -8.97
C GLU A 8 16.36 9.74 -8.17
N VAL A 9 16.14 9.82 -6.87
CA VAL A 9 15.98 8.64 -6.00
C VAL A 9 14.60 8.01 -6.14
N GLN A 10 14.48 6.72 -5.82
CA GLN A 10 13.20 5.99 -5.85
C GLN A 10 12.12 6.66 -4.99
N ALA A 11 10.87 6.49 -5.44
CA ALA A 11 9.64 6.84 -4.73
C ALA A 11 9.46 8.33 -4.44
N VAL A 12 10.30 9.23 -4.96
CA VAL A 12 10.08 10.68 -4.86
C VAL A 12 9.18 11.18 -5.98
N GLU A 13 8.61 12.36 -5.77
CA GLU A 13 7.93 13.10 -6.82
C GLU A 13 8.94 13.70 -7.79
N ILE A 14 8.65 13.61 -9.10
CA ILE A 14 9.51 14.13 -10.15
C ILE A 14 8.65 14.90 -11.14
N ASP A 15 9.03 16.16 -11.38
CA ASP A 15 8.43 17.02 -12.40
C ASP A 15 9.45 17.27 -13.49
N ILE A 16 9.10 16.92 -14.73
CA ILE A 16 9.96 17.07 -15.90
C ILE A 16 9.27 17.99 -16.86
N GLN A 17 9.82 19.20 -16.97
CA GLN A 17 9.30 20.22 -17.86
C GLN A 17 9.86 20.03 -19.27
N LYS A 18 8.99 20.13 -20.29
CA LYS A 18 9.49 20.24 -21.66
C LYS A 18 10.17 21.60 -21.87
N ASN A 19 11.11 21.64 -22.76
CA ASN A 19 11.66 22.91 -23.23
C ASN A 19 10.69 23.57 -24.24
N ASP A 20 10.73 24.91 -24.33
CA ASP A 20 9.77 25.72 -25.10
C ASP A 20 10.06 25.79 -26.62
N ASN A 21 10.88 24.89 -27.17
CA ASN A 21 11.32 24.98 -28.55
C ASN A 21 10.32 24.45 -29.59
N PHE A 22 9.29 23.68 -29.14
CA PHE A 22 8.26 23.20 -30.05
C PHE A 22 7.14 24.27 -30.19
N LYS A 23 6.99 24.81 -31.40
CA LYS A 23 5.98 25.81 -31.70
C LYS A 23 4.92 25.23 -32.66
N GLY A 24 3.68 25.29 -32.29
CA GLY A 24 2.57 24.86 -33.11
C GLY A 24 1.25 24.99 -32.39
N ASP A 25 0.16 25.11 -33.15
CA ASP A 25 -1.19 25.14 -32.64
C ASP A 25 -1.70 23.68 -32.47
N GLU A 26 -2.51 23.44 -31.45
CA GLU A 26 -3.19 22.14 -31.20
C GLU A 26 -2.22 20.95 -31.10
N VAL A 27 -1.13 21.11 -30.37
CA VAL A 27 -0.14 20.03 -30.19
C VAL A 27 -0.69 18.94 -29.27
N LYS A 28 -0.56 17.68 -29.69
CA LYS A 28 -0.83 16.49 -28.87
C LYS A 28 0.49 15.82 -28.51
N TYR A 29 0.58 15.40 -27.27
CA TYR A 29 1.75 14.69 -26.75
C TYR A 29 1.38 13.26 -26.38
N GLU A 30 2.23 12.30 -26.71
CA GLU A 30 2.06 10.90 -26.33
C GLU A 30 3.41 10.22 -26.08
N PHE A 31 3.44 9.25 -25.18
CA PHE A 31 4.62 8.39 -25.01
C PHE A 31 4.71 7.39 -26.15
N ILE A 32 5.93 7.14 -26.61
CA ILE A 32 6.24 6.08 -27.57
C ILE A 32 7.03 4.98 -26.87
N ASP A 33 6.66 3.72 -27.07
CA ASP A 33 7.39 2.54 -26.60
C ASP A 33 7.84 2.62 -25.13
N LEU A 34 6.95 3.13 -24.25
CA LEU A 34 7.24 3.29 -22.83
C LEU A 34 7.54 1.93 -22.19
N ALA A 35 8.70 1.83 -21.50
CA ALA A 35 9.09 0.62 -20.77
C ALA A 35 7.99 0.16 -19.80
N THR A 36 7.84 -1.16 -19.64
CA THR A 36 6.77 -1.75 -18.82
C THR A 36 6.80 -1.24 -17.38
N GLU A 37 7.99 -1.04 -16.82
CA GLU A 37 8.22 -0.54 -15.46
C GLU A 37 7.75 0.91 -15.26
N LEU A 38 7.63 1.67 -16.34
CA LEU A 38 7.19 3.05 -16.35
C LEU A 38 5.68 3.21 -16.62
N GLN A 39 5.04 2.17 -17.16
CA GLN A 39 3.62 2.23 -17.51
C GLN A 39 2.75 2.45 -16.27
N GLY A 40 1.86 3.47 -16.34
CA GLY A 40 1.02 3.86 -15.21
C GLY A 40 1.72 4.63 -14.09
N GLN A 41 3.06 4.81 -14.17
CA GLN A 41 3.84 5.59 -13.20
C GLN A 41 4.05 7.05 -13.66
N LEU A 42 4.15 7.26 -14.97
CA LEU A 42 4.32 8.58 -15.58
C LEU A 42 2.98 9.13 -16.04
N ASN A 43 2.75 10.40 -15.77
CA ASN A 43 1.62 11.17 -16.32
C ASN A 43 2.15 12.26 -17.25
N LEU A 44 1.60 12.33 -18.46
CA LEU A 44 1.92 13.33 -19.46
C LEU A 44 0.72 14.28 -19.57
N ASP A 45 0.93 15.57 -19.36
CA ASP A 45 -0.11 16.57 -19.43
C ASP A 45 -0.32 17.11 -20.88
N LEU A 46 -1.34 17.95 -21.04
CA LEU A 46 -1.67 18.54 -22.35
C LEU A 46 -0.60 19.53 -22.84
N ASP A 47 0.22 20.04 -21.94
CA ASP A 47 1.32 20.95 -22.25
C ASP A 47 2.63 20.20 -22.55
N GLY A 48 2.61 18.87 -22.43
CA GLY A 48 3.78 18.00 -22.67
C GLY A 48 4.73 17.89 -21.48
N ASN A 49 4.33 18.30 -20.27
CA ASN A 49 5.12 18.08 -19.08
C ASN A 49 4.83 16.71 -18.50
N ILE A 50 5.82 16.12 -17.85
CA ILE A 50 5.73 14.78 -17.28
C ILE A 50 5.82 14.87 -15.76
N THR A 51 4.90 14.19 -15.08
CA THR A 51 4.86 14.10 -13.62
C THR A 51 4.94 12.64 -13.19
N ILE A 52 5.79 12.35 -12.22
CA ILE A 52 5.85 11.07 -11.51
C ILE A 52 5.45 11.34 -10.05
N LYS A 53 4.44 10.63 -9.58
CA LYS A 53 3.92 10.85 -8.22
C LYS A 53 4.86 10.32 -7.15
N LYS A 54 4.85 10.98 -6.00
CA LYS A 54 5.49 10.45 -4.78
C LYS A 54 4.93 9.06 -4.46
N GLY A 55 5.81 8.15 -4.00
CA GLY A 55 5.45 6.77 -3.70
C GLY A 55 5.32 5.89 -4.95
N ASN A 56 5.85 6.34 -6.11
CA ASN A 56 5.97 5.49 -7.29
C ASN A 56 6.83 4.25 -6.99
N THR A 57 6.63 3.22 -7.80
CA THR A 57 7.31 1.92 -7.62
C THR A 57 8.31 1.63 -8.73
N ILE A 58 8.79 2.66 -9.42
CA ILE A 58 9.76 2.52 -10.49
C ILE A 58 11.05 1.91 -9.92
N PRO A 59 11.53 0.76 -10.46
CA PRO A 59 12.76 0.13 -10.00
C PRO A 59 13.99 1.00 -10.24
N VAL A 60 15.03 0.77 -9.46
CA VAL A 60 16.37 1.35 -9.74
C VAL A 60 16.82 0.93 -11.12
N GLY A 61 17.24 1.89 -11.91
CA GLY A 61 17.64 1.65 -13.29
C GLY A 61 17.75 2.91 -14.13
N GLN A 62 18.11 2.72 -15.39
CA GLN A 62 18.17 3.80 -16.38
C GLN A 62 17.18 3.48 -17.50
N TYR A 63 16.28 4.41 -17.77
CA TYR A 63 15.20 4.28 -18.73
C TYR A 63 15.35 5.33 -19.82
N THR A 64 15.11 4.92 -21.05
CA THR A 64 14.96 5.84 -22.19
C THR A 64 13.46 6.16 -22.34
N VAL A 65 13.12 7.43 -22.26
CA VAL A 65 11.75 7.89 -22.45
C VAL A 65 11.65 8.68 -23.73
N GLN A 66 10.65 8.34 -24.55
CA GLN A 66 10.36 9.02 -25.81
C GLN A 66 8.96 9.62 -25.78
N VAL A 67 8.87 10.87 -26.17
CA VAL A 67 7.62 11.61 -26.29
C VAL A 67 7.48 12.14 -27.71
N MET A 68 6.38 11.83 -28.35
CA MET A 68 6.02 12.39 -29.66
C MET A 68 5.09 13.56 -29.46
N ALA A 69 5.41 14.67 -30.11
CA ALA A 69 4.54 15.83 -30.26
C ALA A 69 4.01 15.85 -31.70
N THR A 70 2.70 15.99 -31.86
CA THR A 70 2.04 15.97 -33.19
C THR A 70 1.06 17.12 -33.31
N ASN A 71 1.04 17.75 -34.46
CA ASN A 71 0.01 18.71 -34.86
C ASN A 71 -0.36 18.53 -36.33
N THR A 72 -1.16 19.44 -36.90
CA THR A 72 -1.62 19.38 -38.29
C THR A 72 -0.49 19.52 -39.34
N LYS A 73 0.70 19.95 -38.93
CA LYS A 73 1.85 20.19 -39.82
C LYS A 73 2.90 19.06 -39.77
N GLY A 74 2.81 18.17 -38.79
CA GLY A 74 3.75 17.06 -38.65
C GLY A 74 3.95 16.60 -37.22
N SER A 75 4.94 15.75 -37.02
CA SER A 75 5.32 15.21 -35.72
C SER A 75 6.82 15.30 -35.49
N GLU A 76 7.19 15.41 -34.22
CA GLU A 76 8.59 15.38 -33.77
C GLU A 76 8.69 14.53 -32.50
N THR A 77 9.77 13.78 -32.35
CA THR A 77 10.02 12.95 -31.19
C THR A 77 11.20 13.48 -30.39
N ALA A 78 10.97 13.66 -29.09
CA ALA A 78 12.01 13.99 -28.11
C ALA A 78 12.36 12.75 -27.29
N THR A 79 13.65 12.57 -27.00
CA THR A 79 14.17 11.46 -26.19
C THR A 79 14.99 12.01 -25.04
N PHE A 80 14.80 11.44 -23.85
CA PHE A 80 15.62 11.75 -22.67
C PHE A 80 15.86 10.51 -21.83
N THR A 81 16.81 10.61 -20.90
CA THR A 81 17.12 9.56 -19.95
C THR A 81 16.52 9.88 -18.58
N LEU A 82 15.76 8.95 -18.05
CA LEU A 82 15.31 8.93 -16.65
C LEU A 82 16.15 7.88 -15.91
N LYS A 83 16.97 8.32 -14.97
CA LYS A 83 17.77 7.45 -14.10
C LYS A 83 17.22 7.48 -12.69
N ILE A 84 16.81 6.33 -12.19
CA ILE A 84 16.35 6.13 -10.82
C ILE A 84 17.46 5.46 -10.01
N ILE A 85 17.86 6.09 -8.92
CA ILE A 85 18.86 5.59 -7.99
C ILE A 85 18.24 5.14 -6.68
N GLU A 86 18.98 4.36 -5.89
CA GLU A 86 18.49 3.83 -4.60
C GLU A 86 18.05 4.92 -3.64
N ASN A 87 16.91 4.68 -2.99
CA ASN A 87 16.46 5.45 -1.84
C ASN A 87 16.64 4.60 -0.57
N PRO A 88 17.50 4.98 0.37
CA PRO A 88 17.73 4.20 1.60
C PRO A 88 16.50 4.10 2.51
N ASN A 89 15.47 4.90 2.25
CA ASN A 89 14.19 4.85 2.97
C ASN A 89 13.14 3.99 2.25
N TYR A 90 13.47 3.42 1.08
CA TYR A 90 12.50 2.68 0.27
C TYR A 90 12.09 1.37 0.93
N PHE A 91 10.78 1.17 1.03
CA PHE A 91 10.16 -0.11 1.40
C PHE A 91 8.75 -0.17 0.83
N THR A 92 8.20 -1.36 0.69
CA THR A 92 6.91 -1.59 0.02
C THR A 92 5.83 -2.14 0.94
N PHE A 93 6.20 -2.72 2.07
CA PHE A 93 5.24 -3.25 3.04
C PHE A 93 5.86 -3.41 4.44
N PHE A 94 5.01 -3.63 5.43
CA PHE A 94 5.38 -4.04 6.79
C PHE A 94 4.38 -5.10 7.28
N ARG A 95 4.71 -5.76 8.38
CA ARG A 95 3.88 -6.80 8.99
C ARG A 95 3.79 -6.62 10.49
N TYR A 96 2.64 -7.00 11.02
CA TYR A 96 2.46 -7.28 12.43
C TYR A 96 2.64 -8.78 12.68
N GLY A 97 3.29 -9.15 13.79
CA GLY A 97 3.53 -10.55 14.15
C GLY A 97 4.94 -11.04 13.86
N ASN A 98 5.16 -12.33 14.06
CA ASN A 98 6.50 -12.95 14.08
C ASN A 98 6.96 -13.54 12.73
N ASN A 99 6.14 -13.48 11.70
CA ASN A 99 6.47 -14.09 10.42
C ASN A 99 7.12 -13.08 9.47
N LEU A 100 8.43 -12.91 9.58
CA LEU A 100 9.22 -11.93 8.84
C LEU A 100 9.60 -12.39 7.42
N ASN A 101 9.39 -13.65 7.09
CA ASN A 101 9.78 -14.22 5.79
C ASN A 101 8.71 -14.07 4.71
N LEU A 102 7.64 -13.36 5.00
CA LEU A 102 6.56 -13.18 4.05
C LEU A 102 6.92 -12.15 2.99
N GLN A 103 6.91 -12.58 1.74
CA GLN A 103 6.87 -11.68 0.61
C GLN A 103 5.55 -10.89 0.63
N PRO A 104 5.50 -9.69 0.03
CA PRO A 104 4.23 -9.00 -0.16
C PRO A 104 3.25 -9.92 -0.88
N ILE A 105 2.15 -10.24 -0.22
CA ILE A 105 1.07 -11.05 -0.81
C ILE A 105 -0.02 -10.08 -1.21
N GLU A 106 -0.41 -10.11 -2.47
CA GLU A 106 -1.57 -9.37 -2.94
C GLU A 106 -2.77 -9.70 -2.05
N ASN A 107 -3.45 -8.65 -1.58
CA ASN A 107 -4.60 -8.77 -0.69
C ASN A 107 -4.31 -9.32 0.72
N TYR A 108 -3.06 -9.29 1.18
CA TYR A 108 -2.76 -9.63 2.57
C TYR A 108 -3.14 -8.50 3.53
N ALA A 109 -3.76 -8.87 4.64
CA ALA A 109 -4.02 -7.96 5.76
C ALA A 109 -3.69 -8.65 7.09
N ASP A 110 -3.09 -7.90 8.02
CA ASP A 110 -2.86 -8.39 9.37
C ASP A 110 -4.18 -8.46 10.14
N GLN A 111 -4.39 -9.56 10.85
CA GLN A 111 -5.61 -9.85 11.58
C GLN A 111 -5.31 -10.29 13.01
N PHE A 112 -6.03 -9.71 13.96
CA PHE A 112 -5.84 -10.00 15.38
C PHE A 112 -7.15 -10.35 16.04
N ARG A 113 -7.10 -11.37 16.90
CA ARG A 113 -8.17 -11.71 17.83
C ARG A 113 -7.80 -11.30 19.23
N ILE A 114 -8.77 -10.78 19.94
CA ILE A 114 -8.63 -10.36 21.33
C ILE A 114 -9.73 -10.99 22.18
N ALA A 115 -9.39 -11.36 23.41
CA ALA A 115 -10.36 -11.84 24.37
C ALA A 115 -11.33 -10.71 24.78
N ALA A 116 -12.58 -11.05 25.06
CA ALA A 116 -13.59 -10.10 25.56
C ALA A 116 -13.08 -9.39 26.83
N GLY A 117 -13.20 -8.06 26.85
CA GLY A 117 -12.77 -7.23 27.98
C GLY A 117 -11.27 -6.93 28.06
N ALA A 118 -10.44 -7.54 27.23
CA ALA A 118 -9.00 -7.27 27.20
C ALA A 118 -8.67 -6.04 26.36
N LYS A 119 -7.55 -5.37 26.70
CA LYS A 119 -6.91 -4.40 25.82
C LYS A 119 -6.06 -5.16 24.82
N LEU A 120 -6.14 -4.78 23.55
CA LEU A 120 -5.24 -5.30 22.55
C LEU A 120 -3.95 -4.47 22.54
N ASN A 121 -2.87 -5.08 23.01
CA ASN A 121 -1.54 -4.62 22.70
C ASN A 121 -1.00 -5.48 21.57
N THR A 122 -0.97 -4.96 20.36
CA THR A 122 -0.44 -5.70 19.23
C THR A 122 1.06 -5.88 19.34
N VAL A 123 1.58 -6.86 18.65
CA VAL A 123 3.02 -7.04 18.50
C VAL A 123 3.61 -5.83 17.77
N LYS A 124 4.80 -5.43 18.13
CA LYS A 124 5.54 -4.39 17.40
C LYS A 124 5.67 -4.79 15.93
N PRO A 125 5.25 -3.96 14.98
CA PRO A 125 5.41 -4.27 13.57
C PRO A 125 6.89 -4.30 13.20
N THR A 126 7.23 -5.22 12.31
CA THR A 126 8.57 -5.27 11.74
C THR A 126 8.48 -4.84 10.29
N PRO A 127 9.06 -3.71 9.92
CA PRO A 127 9.13 -3.32 8.53
C PRO A 127 10.03 -4.30 7.78
N VAL A 128 9.57 -4.72 6.61
CA VAL A 128 10.35 -5.57 5.72
C VAL A 128 10.71 -4.72 4.51
N SER A 129 12.00 -4.41 4.39
CA SER A 129 12.54 -3.81 3.20
C SER A 129 12.71 -4.88 2.12
N THR A 130 12.44 -4.55 0.88
CA THR A 130 12.81 -5.38 -0.27
C THR A 130 14.32 -5.37 -0.51
N ASP A 131 15.03 -4.43 0.11
CA ASP A 131 16.47 -4.34 0.10
C ASP A 131 17.06 -5.09 1.31
N ALA A 132 17.86 -6.12 1.04
CA ALA A 132 18.50 -6.95 2.05
C ALA A 132 19.59 -6.21 2.87
N SER A 133 19.96 -4.99 2.51
CA SER A 133 21.14 -4.30 3.05
C SER A 133 20.86 -3.32 4.19
N GLY A 134 19.64 -2.93 4.48
CA GLY A 134 19.42 -1.84 5.40
C GLY A 134 18.20 -1.91 6.28
N GLY A 135 18.41 -2.00 7.58
CA GLY A 135 17.35 -1.66 8.51
C GLY A 135 16.86 -0.23 8.24
N LEU A 136 15.56 -0.07 7.99
CA LEU A 136 14.92 1.24 7.82
C LEU A 136 15.18 2.10 9.06
N LYS A 137 15.63 3.33 8.84
CA LYS A 137 15.95 4.27 9.90
C LYS A 137 14.77 5.19 10.18
N SER A 138 14.62 5.58 11.43
CA SER A 138 13.70 6.66 11.87
C SER A 138 12.24 6.44 11.39
N LEU A 139 11.71 5.24 11.60
CA LEU A 139 10.30 4.97 11.30
C LEU A 139 9.40 5.77 12.23
N LYS A 140 8.43 6.45 11.61
CA LYS A 140 7.31 7.10 12.29
C LYS A 140 6.03 6.34 11.95
N TRP A 141 5.16 6.19 12.94
CA TRP A 141 3.94 5.41 12.83
C TRP A 141 2.70 6.26 13.12
N GLU A 142 1.70 6.09 12.28
CA GLU A 142 0.39 6.73 12.43
C GLU A 142 -0.73 5.70 12.28
N VAL A 143 -1.85 5.92 12.94
CA VAL A 143 -3.03 5.07 12.85
C VAL A 143 -4.29 5.89 12.62
N GLU A 144 -5.14 5.42 11.71
CA GLU A 144 -6.46 5.98 11.45
C GLU A 144 -7.51 4.87 11.60
N LEU A 145 -8.51 5.12 12.43
CA LEU A 145 -9.62 4.19 12.60
C LEU A 145 -10.60 4.32 11.43
N LYS A 146 -10.72 3.28 10.61
CA LYS A 146 -11.56 3.28 9.40
C LYS A 146 -12.95 2.70 9.63
N HIS A 147 -13.05 1.66 10.45
CA HIS A 147 -14.32 1.11 10.87
C HIS A 147 -14.39 1.14 12.38
N ASN A 148 -15.35 1.90 12.91
CA ASN A 148 -15.46 2.21 14.33
C ASN A 148 -16.82 1.79 14.89
N PRO A 149 -16.96 0.55 15.36
CA PRO A 149 -18.13 0.16 16.11
C PRO A 149 -18.09 0.78 17.52
N ASN A 150 -19.15 1.49 17.92
CA ASN A 150 -19.45 1.89 19.30
C ASN A 150 -18.33 2.63 20.07
N ASN A 151 -17.81 3.72 19.54
CA ASN A 151 -16.78 4.55 20.20
C ASN A 151 -15.45 3.82 20.49
N THR A 152 -15.10 2.84 19.70
CA THR A 152 -13.77 2.26 19.71
C THR A 152 -12.71 3.35 19.49
N LYS A 153 -11.61 3.23 20.19
CA LYS A 153 -10.43 4.11 20.01
C LYS A 153 -9.23 3.27 19.64
N ALA A 154 -8.46 3.77 18.69
CA ALA A 154 -7.18 3.21 18.31
C ALA A 154 -6.10 4.26 18.52
N THR A 155 -5.01 3.87 19.15
CA THR A 155 -3.80 4.68 19.29
C THR A 155 -2.59 3.86 18.87
N ILE A 156 -1.53 4.51 18.43
CA ILE A 156 -0.28 3.87 18.05
C ILE A 156 0.89 4.56 18.77
N ASP A 157 1.85 3.79 19.21
CA ASP A 157 3.12 4.34 19.65
C ASP A 157 3.91 4.76 18.40
N ALA A 158 4.16 6.05 18.28
CA ALA A 158 4.76 6.65 17.09
C ALA A 158 6.18 6.15 16.79
N THR A 159 6.88 5.60 17.78
CA THR A 159 8.24 5.07 17.64
C THR A 159 8.25 3.57 17.40
N THR A 160 7.41 2.83 18.12
CA THR A 160 7.43 1.36 18.08
C THR A 160 6.41 0.76 17.12
N GLY A 161 5.38 1.54 16.73
CA GLY A 161 4.27 1.06 15.90
C GLY A 161 3.32 0.12 16.65
N GLN A 162 3.40 0.01 17.97
CA GLN A 162 2.48 -0.80 18.75
C GLN A 162 1.09 -0.16 18.78
N ILE A 163 0.07 -0.91 18.39
CA ILE A 163 -1.33 -0.45 18.40
C ILE A 163 -1.99 -0.81 19.72
N THR A 164 -2.76 0.12 20.26
CA THR A 164 -3.67 -0.12 21.39
C THR A 164 -5.09 0.18 20.97
N ILE A 165 -5.99 -0.81 21.11
CA ILE A 165 -7.41 -0.68 20.80
C ILE A 165 -8.23 -0.81 22.07
N THR A 166 -9.15 0.13 22.29
CA THR A 166 -10.06 0.14 23.46
C THR A 166 -11.49 0.41 23.04
N GLY A 167 -12.45 0.02 23.88
CA GLY A 167 -13.87 0.30 23.68
C GLY A 167 -14.63 -0.69 22.82
N LEU A 168 -13.99 -1.75 22.31
CA LEU A 168 -14.67 -2.84 21.62
C LEU A 168 -15.51 -3.68 22.58
N LYS A 169 -16.64 -4.12 22.08
CA LYS A 169 -17.49 -5.12 22.74
C LYS A 169 -17.28 -6.49 22.10
N ALA A 170 -17.58 -7.53 22.87
CA ALA A 170 -17.53 -8.91 22.39
C ALA A 170 -18.34 -9.09 21.08
N GLY A 171 -17.77 -9.82 20.13
CA GLY A 171 -18.36 -10.06 18.81
C GLY A 171 -18.16 -8.96 17.78
N GLN A 172 -17.51 -7.86 18.15
CA GLN A 172 -17.29 -6.76 17.21
C GLN A 172 -15.94 -6.91 16.50
N CYS A 173 -15.92 -6.46 15.26
CA CYS A 173 -14.70 -6.28 14.48
C CYS A 173 -14.50 -4.81 14.13
N GLY A 174 -13.29 -4.48 13.78
CA GLY A 174 -12.93 -3.16 13.29
C GLY A 174 -11.69 -3.21 12.39
N MET A 175 -11.40 -2.06 11.81
CA MET A 175 -10.25 -1.89 10.93
C MET A 175 -9.56 -0.56 11.22
N VAL A 176 -8.26 -0.60 11.30
CA VAL A 176 -7.41 0.59 11.28
C VAL A 176 -6.55 0.59 10.03
N MET A 177 -6.26 1.77 9.52
CA MET A 177 -5.19 1.97 8.55
C MET A 177 -3.95 2.42 9.31
N VAL A 178 -2.87 1.66 9.17
CA VAL A 178 -1.57 1.98 9.77
C VAL A 178 -0.66 2.52 8.69
N THR A 179 -0.04 3.65 8.94
CA THR A 179 0.95 4.24 8.05
C THR A 179 2.32 4.24 8.72
N ALA A 180 3.30 3.64 8.07
CA ALA A 180 4.70 3.71 8.44
C ALA A 180 5.42 4.66 7.49
N THR A 181 6.23 5.57 8.02
CA THR A 181 7.06 6.50 7.24
C THR A 181 8.53 6.33 7.62
N ALA A 182 9.36 6.03 6.62
CA ALA A 182 10.81 5.98 6.76
C ALA A 182 11.44 7.27 6.23
N GLY A 183 12.41 7.81 6.96
CA GLY A 183 13.12 9.03 6.59
C GLY A 183 12.29 10.30 6.73
N GLU A 184 12.82 11.39 6.20
CA GLU A 184 12.23 12.73 6.27
C GLU A 184 12.38 13.49 4.94
N GLY A 185 11.59 14.55 4.76
CA GLY A 185 11.65 15.43 3.60
C GLY A 185 11.29 14.78 2.27
N LYS A 186 12.02 15.14 1.21
CA LYS A 186 11.75 14.68 -0.17
C LYS A 186 11.91 13.17 -0.30
N THR A 187 12.91 12.58 0.36
CA THR A 187 13.25 11.15 0.27
C THR A 187 12.44 10.26 1.20
N ALA A 188 11.53 10.83 2.00
CA ALA A 188 10.67 10.04 2.89
C ALA A 188 9.72 9.16 2.10
N VAL A 189 9.62 7.89 2.51
CA VAL A 189 8.71 6.90 1.93
C VAL A 189 7.68 6.50 2.96
N SER A 190 6.41 6.54 2.59
CA SER A 190 5.28 6.14 3.44
C SER A 190 4.52 4.99 2.81
N VAL A 191 4.23 3.98 3.62
CA VAL A 191 3.41 2.82 3.22
C VAL A 191 2.25 2.70 4.20
N SER A 192 1.04 2.51 3.67
CA SER A 192 -0.16 2.33 4.48
C SER A 192 -0.75 0.94 4.26
N GLN A 193 -1.09 0.26 5.35
CA GLN A 193 -1.68 -1.07 5.32
C GLN A 193 -2.87 -1.19 6.28
N PRO A 194 -3.93 -1.93 5.91
CA PRO A 194 -5.03 -2.21 6.81
C PRO A 194 -4.63 -3.25 7.85
N VAL A 195 -5.10 -3.06 9.08
CA VAL A 195 -5.01 -4.02 10.18
C VAL A 195 -6.40 -4.26 10.71
N PHE A 196 -6.84 -5.51 10.71
CA PHE A 196 -8.15 -5.93 11.19
C PHE A 196 -8.07 -6.50 12.59
N PHE A 197 -9.11 -6.28 13.36
CA PHE A 197 -9.22 -6.82 14.71
C PHE A 197 -10.63 -7.30 14.98
N HIS A 198 -10.73 -8.39 15.74
CA HIS A 198 -11.97 -9.02 16.13
C HIS A 198 -11.95 -9.30 17.63
N PHE A 199 -13.00 -8.88 18.31
CA PHE A 199 -13.20 -9.14 19.72
C PHE A 199 -13.95 -10.45 19.89
N SER A 200 -13.25 -11.50 20.36
CA SER A 200 -13.82 -12.83 20.48
C SER A 200 -15.02 -12.86 21.44
N THR A 201 -16.05 -13.57 21.02
CA THR A 201 -17.22 -13.88 21.86
C THR A 201 -17.10 -15.20 22.58
N LEU A 202 -15.90 -15.76 22.74
CA LEU A 202 -15.76 -17.04 23.41
C LEU A 202 -16.51 -17.02 24.74
N SER A 203 -17.79 -17.42 24.69
CA SER A 203 -18.55 -17.77 25.87
C SER A 203 -18.19 -19.22 26.24
N ASP A 204 -18.29 -19.55 27.51
CA ASP A 204 -18.06 -20.90 28.04
C ASP A 204 -19.00 -21.99 27.48
N ASN A 205 -19.89 -21.63 26.57
CA ASN A 205 -20.79 -22.55 25.88
C ASN A 205 -20.08 -23.08 24.64
N ASN A 206 -19.84 -24.36 24.56
CA ASN A 206 -19.16 -25.18 23.57
C ASN A 206 -19.59 -25.01 22.09
N VAL A 207 -20.30 -23.98 21.73
CA VAL A 207 -20.70 -23.65 20.36
C VAL A 207 -19.71 -22.62 19.83
N GLN A 208 -18.75 -23.08 19.06
CA GLN A 208 -17.77 -22.23 18.39
C GLN A 208 -17.95 -22.37 16.89
N LEU A 209 -18.22 -21.26 16.23
CA LEU A 209 -18.14 -21.12 14.78
C LEU A 209 -17.11 -20.05 14.46
N GLU A 210 -16.07 -20.42 13.77
CA GLU A 210 -14.98 -19.50 13.51
C GLU A 210 -14.38 -19.69 12.12
N TYR A 211 -14.34 -18.59 11.36
CA TYR A 211 -13.59 -18.53 10.10
C TYR A 211 -12.19 -17.99 10.36
N THR A 212 -11.20 -18.61 9.75
CA THR A 212 -9.81 -18.14 9.77
C THR A 212 -9.29 -18.10 8.35
N PRO A 213 -8.93 -16.94 7.82
CA PRO A 213 -9.04 -15.61 8.40
C PRO A 213 -10.49 -15.14 8.61
N PHE A 214 -10.77 -14.26 9.56
CA PHE A 214 -12.12 -13.72 9.80
C PHE A 214 -12.47 -12.53 8.87
N VAL A 215 -11.48 -12.02 8.13
CA VAL A 215 -11.64 -11.03 7.06
C VAL A 215 -11.13 -11.62 5.76
N PHE A 216 -11.95 -11.57 4.73
CA PHE A 216 -11.61 -12.07 3.40
C PHE A 216 -11.51 -10.91 2.43
N GLN A 217 -10.44 -10.88 1.67
CA GLN A 217 -10.32 -9.97 0.53
C GLN A 217 -10.80 -10.69 -0.73
N VAL A 218 -11.75 -10.11 -1.44
CA VAL A 218 -12.38 -10.71 -2.61
C VAL A 218 -12.10 -9.85 -3.83
N ASN A 219 -11.64 -10.46 -4.90
CA ASN A 219 -11.57 -9.78 -6.18
C ASN A 219 -13.00 -9.53 -6.70
N PRO A 220 -13.43 -8.27 -6.88
CA PRO A 220 -14.81 -7.97 -7.25
C PRO A 220 -15.23 -8.55 -8.62
N MET A 221 -14.26 -8.89 -9.49
CA MET A 221 -14.53 -9.47 -10.80
C MET A 221 -14.56 -11.00 -10.79
N LYS A 222 -13.83 -11.63 -9.87
CA LYS A 222 -13.68 -13.09 -9.80
C LYS A 222 -14.42 -13.72 -8.63
N GLY A 223 -14.87 -12.93 -7.68
CA GLY A 223 -15.41 -13.42 -6.42
C GLY A 223 -14.32 -14.00 -5.51
N GLY A 224 -14.72 -14.78 -4.54
CA GLY A 224 -13.84 -15.49 -3.62
C GLY A 224 -14.59 -16.56 -2.86
N VAL A 225 -13.84 -17.53 -2.32
CA VAL A 225 -14.35 -18.61 -1.50
C VAL A 225 -13.57 -18.63 -0.20
N SER A 226 -14.27 -18.64 0.94
CA SER A 226 -13.63 -18.79 2.24
C SER A 226 -13.19 -20.24 2.47
N GLU A 227 -12.24 -20.42 3.36
CA GLU A 227 -12.00 -21.71 3.99
C GLU A 227 -13.22 -22.16 4.79
N ALA A 228 -13.37 -23.46 5.02
CA ALA A 228 -14.43 -23.97 5.90
C ALA A 228 -14.21 -23.46 7.33
N PRO A 229 -15.29 -23.11 8.07
CA PRO A 229 -15.14 -22.68 9.44
C PRO A 229 -14.66 -23.80 10.37
N SER A 230 -13.92 -23.42 11.38
CA SER A 230 -13.66 -24.29 12.53
C SER A 230 -14.90 -24.39 13.39
N LEU A 231 -15.27 -25.61 13.78
CA LEU A 231 -16.48 -25.88 14.54
C LEU A 231 -16.12 -26.54 15.88
N GLY A 232 -16.81 -26.12 16.93
CA GLY A 232 -16.84 -26.86 18.20
C GLY A 232 -17.54 -28.23 18.06
N THR A 233 -17.36 -29.11 19.02
CA THR A 233 -17.66 -30.55 18.95
C THR A 233 -19.15 -30.94 18.83
N ALA A 234 -20.07 -30.00 18.82
CA ALA A 234 -21.52 -30.30 18.90
C ALA A 234 -22.39 -29.58 17.86
N ILE A 235 -21.86 -29.19 16.70
CA ILE A 235 -22.60 -28.43 15.71
C ILE A 235 -23.06 -29.30 14.54
N ASP A 236 -24.38 -29.32 14.31
CA ASP A 236 -24.95 -29.89 13.11
C ASP A 236 -24.75 -28.95 11.90
N LYS A 237 -23.90 -29.35 10.97
CA LYS A 237 -23.55 -28.58 9.77
C LYS A 237 -24.73 -28.31 8.85
N SER A 238 -25.80 -29.12 8.95
CA SER A 238 -27.00 -28.93 8.11
C SER A 238 -27.83 -27.70 8.47
N THR A 239 -27.54 -27.07 9.62
CA THR A 239 -28.27 -25.91 10.13
C THR A 239 -27.64 -24.56 9.82
N PHE A 240 -26.50 -24.53 9.10
CA PHE A 240 -25.86 -23.26 8.73
C PHE A 240 -26.71 -22.45 7.74
N ARG A 241 -26.87 -21.17 8.02
CA ARG A 241 -27.53 -20.18 7.17
C ARG A 241 -26.71 -18.91 7.15
N LEU A 242 -26.79 -18.19 6.03
CA LEU A 242 -26.43 -16.78 5.95
C LEU A 242 -27.73 -16.00 6.11
N ASP A 243 -27.78 -15.12 7.10
CA ASP A 243 -28.92 -14.22 7.36
C ASP A 243 -28.70 -12.87 6.66
#